data_01b9305f022b750554c16e00f59e7e85
#
_entry.id   01b9305f022b750554c16e00f59e7e85
#
_cell.length_a   1.000
_cell.length_b   1.000
_cell.length_c   1.000
_cell.angle_alpha   90.00
_cell.angle_beta   90.00
_cell.angle_gamma   90.00
#
_symmetry.space_group_name_H-M   'P 1'
#
loop_
_entity.id
_entity.type
_entity.pdbx_description
1 polymer ?
#
loop_
_entity_poly.entity_id
_entity_poly.type
_entity_poly.pdbx_seq_one_letter_code
_entity_poly.pdbx_strand_id
1 'polypeptide(L)' 'YTDYLNAVIGAKTNNAAMVISNLKSAVAKDSSLAKKAATDLEFAKYFTNADFLSIIK' A
#
# COMPACT_ATOMS: atom_id res chain seq x y z
N TYR A 1 4.31 -5.42 -9.81
CA TYR A 1 2.87 -5.48 -9.57
C TYR A 1 2.48 -6.54 -8.55
N THR A 2 3.28 -7.62 -8.46
CA THR A 2 3.05 -8.67 -7.46
C THR A 2 3.09 -8.12 -6.04
N ASP A 3 4.03 -7.20 -5.76
CA ASP A 3 4.13 -6.59 -4.44
C ASP A 3 2.88 -5.77 -4.12
N TYR A 4 2.33 -5.08 -5.12
CA TYR A 4 1.10 -4.32 -4.93
C TYR A 4 -0.07 -5.26 -4.58
N LEU A 5 -0.18 -6.37 -5.28
CA LEU A 5 -1.23 -7.36 -5.00
C LEU A 5 -1.06 -7.96 -3.62
N ASN A 6 0.18 -8.21 -3.20
CA ASN A 6 0.43 -8.70 -1.85
C ASN A 6 0.03 -7.67 -0.79
N ALA A 7 0.24 -6.39 -1.07
CA ALA A 7 -0.22 -5.33 -0.18
C ALA A 7 -1.74 -5.33 -0.06
N VAL A 8 -2.46 -5.53 -1.17
CA VAL A 8 -3.92 -5.63 -1.17
C VAL A 8 -4.37 -6.81 -0.31
N ILE A 9 -3.71 -7.96 -0.44
CA ILE A 9 -4.01 -9.13 0.37
C ILE A 9 -3.80 -8.81 1.85
N GLY A 10 -2.71 -8.12 2.18
CA GLY A 10 -2.45 -7.69 3.55
C GLY A 10 -3.57 -6.81 4.08
N ALA A 11 -4.08 -5.89 3.25
CA ALA A 11 -5.19 -5.02 3.65
C ALA A 11 -6.45 -5.83 3.93
N LYS A 12 -6.73 -6.84 3.12
CA LYS A 12 -7.91 -7.68 3.29
C LYS A 12 -7.84 -8.56 4.53
N THR A 13 -6.63 -8.91 4.95
CA THR A 13 -6.41 -9.76 6.11
C THR A 13 -6.05 -8.98 7.37
N ASN A 14 -6.13 -7.65 7.32
CA ASN A 14 -5.78 -6.75 8.43
C ASN A 14 -4.32 -6.90 8.87
N ASN A 15 -3.43 -7.19 7.94
CA ASN A 15 -2.00 -7.33 8.23
C ASN A 15 -1.27 -6.05 7.82
N ALA A 16 -1.22 -5.08 8.73
CA ALA A 16 -0.62 -3.77 8.45
C ALA A 16 0.85 -3.87 8.04
N ALA A 17 1.61 -4.74 8.71
CA ALA A 17 3.02 -4.91 8.38
C ALA A 17 3.20 -5.38 6.94
N MET A 18 2.37 -6.31 6.49
CA MET A 18 2.39 -6.82 5.13
C MET A 18 2.02 -5.73 4.12
N VAL A 19 1.00 -4.92 4.45
CA VAL A 19 0.59 -3.81 3.59
C VAL A 19 1.75 -2.84 3.39
N ILE A 20 2.33 -2.38 4.49
CA ILE A 20 3.39 -1.37 4.44
C ILE A 20 4.63 -1.90 3.72
N SER A 21 5.07 -3.10 4.08
CA SER A 21 6.28 -3.70 3.49
C SER A 21 6.14 -3.91 1.99
N ASN A 22 5.03 -4.50 1.56
CA ASN A 22 4.84 -4.80 0.15
C ASN A 22 4.54 -3.55 -0.67
N LEU A 23 3.78 -2.61 -0.11
CA LEU A 23 3.47 -1.37 -0.80
C LEU A 23 4.73 -0.52 -1.00
N LYS A 24 5.57 -0.45 0.02
CA LYS A 24 6.84 0.26 -0.07
C LYS A 24 7.70 -0.31 -1.20
N SER A 25 7.79 -1.63 -1.28
CA SER A 25 8.53 -2.31 -2.33
C SER A 25 7.94 -2.03 -3.71
N ALA A 26 6.61 -2.08 -3.83
CA ALA A 26 5.92 -1.83 -5.08
C ALA A 26 6.17 -0.41 -5.59
N VAL A 27 6.07 0.57 -4.71
CA VAL A 27 6.28 1.98 -5.06
C VAL A 27 7.74 2.24 -5.44
N ALA A 28 8.68 1.54 -4.80
CA ALA A 28 10.09 1.66 -5.14
C ALA A 28 10.36 1.19 -6.56
N LYS A 29 9.62 0.18 -7.02
CA LYS A 29 9.76 -0.36 -8.37
C LYS A 29 8.99 0.44 -9.42
N ASP A 30 7.85 1.01 -9.02
CA ASP A 30 6.98 1.77 -9.92
C ASP A 30 6.27 2.85 -9.11
N SER A 31 6.79 4.07 -9.20
CA SER A 31 6.27 5.18 -8.40
C SER A 31 4.82 5.55 -8.73
N SER A 32 4.32 5.16 -9.90
CA SER A 32 2.93 5.42 -10.26
C SER A 32 1.96 4.65 -9.36
N LEU A 33 2.42 3.58 -8.72
CA LEU A 33 1.61 2.81 -7.82
C LEU A 33 1.27 3.57 -6.54
N ALA A 34 2.06 4.59 -6.19
CA ALA A 34 1.74 5.45 -5.05
C ALA A 34 0.42 6.18 -5.28
N LYS A 35 0.21 6.71 -6.47
CA LYS A 35 -1.05 7.38 -6.81
C LYS A 35 -2.22 6.42 -6.83
N LYS A 36 -1.98 5.21 -7.36
CA LYS A 36 -3.00 4.18 -7.38
C LYS A 36 -3.42 3.80 -5.97
N ALA A 37 -2.45 3.60 -5.07
CA ALA A 37 -2.74 3.25 -3.69
C ALA A 37 -3.48 4.36 -2.96
N ALA A 38 -3.18 5.62 -3.27
CA ALA A 38 -3.80 6.77 -2.62
C ALA A 38 -5.30 6.85 -2.90
N THR A 39 -5.76 6.25 -3.99
CA THR A 39 -7.18 6.27 -4.38
C THR A 39 -7.82 4.89 -4.31
N ASP A 40 -7.07 3.87 -3.91
CA ASP A 40 -7.56 2.50 -3.89
C ASP A 40 -8.34 2.24 -2.61
N LEU A 41 -9.61 1.93 -2.73
CA LEU A 41 -10.48 1.69 -1.58
C LEU A 41 -10.07 0.47 -0.76
N GLU A 42 -9.28 -0.43 -1.34
CA GLU A 42 -8.76 -1.57 -0.59
C GLU A 42 -7.85 -1.12 0.57
N PHE A 43 -7.26 0.08 0.45
CA PHE A 43 -6.41 0.65 1.48
C PHE A 43 -7.10 1.74 2.29
N ALA A 44 -8.43 1.85 2.21
CA ALA A 44 -9.15 2.94 2.85
C ALA A 44 -8.86 3.06 4.35
N LYS A 45 -8.77 1.95 5.06
CA LYS A 45 -8.50 1.96 6.49
C LYS A 45 -7.07 2.40 6.83
N TYR A 46 -6.20 2.44 5.84
CA TYR A 46 -4.81 2.87 6.02
C TYR A 46 -4.56 4.31 5.60
N PHE A 47 -5.59 5.01 5.12
CA PHE A 47 -5.44 6.40 4.67
C PHE A 47 -5.04 7.34 5.81
N THR A 48 -5.24 6.93 7.06
CA THR A 48 -4.82 7.71 8.22
C THR A 48 -3.54 7.17 8.86
N ASN A 49 -2.98 6.11 8.31
CA ASN A 49 -1.75 5.50 8.84
C ASN A 49 -0.55 6.32 8.36
N ALA A 50 0.28 6.77 9.31
CA ALA A 50 1.42 7.61 8.99
C ALA A 50 2.42 6.93 8.06
N ASP A 51 2.67 5.64 8.27
CA ASP A 51 3.60 4.89 7.43
C ASP A 51 3.07 4.76 6.00
N PHE A 52 1.78 4.50 5.87
CA PHE A 52 1.13 4.42 4.57
C PHE A 52 1.24 5.76 3.83
N LEU A 53 0.91 6.84 4.52
CA LEU A 53 0.96 8.18 3.93
C LEU A 53 2.38 8.55 3.50
N SER A 54 3.37 8.13 4.27
CA SER A 54 4.78 8.36 3.93
C SER A 54 5.16 7.67 2.62
N ILE A 55 4.61 6.49 2.37
CA ILE A 55 4.92 5.74 1.16
C ILE A 55 4.27 6.37 -0.08
N ILE A 56 3.05 6.85 0.04
CA ILE A 56 2.28 7.35 -1.11
C ILE A 56 2.49 8.82 -1.43
N LYS A 57 3.29 9.50 -0.65
CA LYS A 57 3.58 10.92 -0.91
C LYS A 57 4.44 11.16 -2.14
#